data_5a13ec7a95393076a5dc8c15c2c8b5a5
#
_entry.id   5a13ec7a95393076a5dc8c15c2c8b5a5
#
_cell.length_a   1.000
_cell.length_b   1.000
_cell.length_c   1.000
_cell.angle_alpha   90.00
_cell.angle_beta   90.00
_cell.angle_gamma   90.00
#
_symmetry.space_group_name_H-M   'P 1'
#
loop_
_entity.id
_entity.type
_entity.pdbx_description
1 polymer ?
#
loop_
_entity_poly.entity_id
_entity_poly.type
_entity_poly.pdbx_seq_one_letter_code
_entity_poly.pdbx_strand_id
1 'polypeptide(L)'
;MTKRIIVLLLVVMAVLPVIAGGSKEIAQPSQENPMAWMEGPSVNGLPGVNPIKVRGNIISAGSSTVYPLSERMAERFKEEGYSGNITIDSIGSGAGFERFTVAGETDIANASRPIKSAEIEAAKKIGRNPIEFRVGTDALAVTVSKENTFLENVTMKQLGQIFSTAELWSDVDPSWPSQPIQRFIPGTDSGTFDYFAEEVFDKQFEPLLAASNLQLSEDDNILVQGIEGSPYAIGFFGYAYYAANAESLHIVAIEGVQASAVNVDNGTYPLARPLFIYSDATIMNEKPQVAAFIDFYLSYVDEEVIGVGYFPANEEAIERGRTAWLKAMGM
;
A
#
# COMPACT_ATOMS: atom_id res chain seq x y z
N MET A 1 -72.88 48.92 40.14
CA MET A 1 -72.87 47.85 41.17
C MET A 1 -71.39 47.40 41.33
N THR A 2 -70.80 47.93 42.37
CA THR A 2 -69.33 47.83 42.62
C THR A 2 -69.13 46.79 43.75
N LYS A 3 -68.38 45.72 43.45
CA LYS A 3 -67.92 44.79 44.50
C LYS A 3 -66.42 45.01 44.74
N ARG A 4 -66.13 45.51 45.94
CA ARG A 4 -64.76 45.62 46.47
C ARG A 4 -64.35 44.26 47.01
N ILE A 5 -63.15 43.79 46.59
CA ILE A 5 -62.48 42.60 47.13
C ILE A 5 -61.29 43.11 47.95
N ILE A 6 -61.32 42.76 49.25
CA ILE A 6 -60.27 43.02 50.24
C ILE A 6 -59.16 41.96 50.02
N VAL A 7 -57.94 42.38 49.85
CA VAL A 7 -56.76 41.50 49.80
C VAL A 7 -56.16 41.48 51.22
N LEU A 8 -56.17 40.31 51.81
CA LEU A 8 -55.53 40.03 53.10
C LEU A 8 -54.05 39.65 52.84
N LEU A 9 -53.12 40.45 53.33
CA LEU A 9 -51.66 40.19 53.26
C LEU A 9 -51.28 39.26 54.43
N LEU A 10 -50.95 38.03 54.15
CA LEU A 10 -50.34 37.08 55.08
C LEU A 10 -48.82 37.14 54.94
N VAL A 11 -48.15 37.69 55.94
CA VAL A 11 -46.68 37.66 56.06
C VAL A 11 -46.32 36.30 56.66
N VAL A 12 -45.72 35.45 55.79
CA VAL A 12 -45.09 34.20 56.23
C VAL A 12 -43.57 34.44 56.36
N MET A 13 -43.12 34.44 57.61
CA MET A 13 -41.71 34.44 57.96
C MET A 13 -41.14 33.03 57.63
N ALA A 14 -40.38 32.87 56.49
CA ALA A 14 -39.69 31.67 56.20
C ALA A 14 -38.28 31.70 56.81
N VAL A 15 -38.02 30.79 57.74
CA VAL A 15 -36.73 30.49 58.30
C VAL A 15 -35.95 29.70 57.22
N LEU A 16 -34.88 30.27 56.70
CA LEU A 16 -33.94 29.58 55.72
C LEU A 16 -32.97 28.72 56.52
N PRO A 17 -32.86 27.42 56.25
CA PRO A 17 -31.71 26.62 56.69
C PRO A 17 -30.50 27.00 55.87
N VAL A 18 -29.41 27.37 56.54
CA VAL A 18 -28.06 27.45 55.91
C VAL A 18 -27.60 26.05 55.57
N ILE A 19 -27.78 25.68 54.30
CA ILE A 19 -27.14 24.50 53.76
C ILE A 19 -25.72 24.91 53.32
N ALA A 20 -24.71 24.41 54.00
CA ALA A 20 -23.34 24.45 53.56
C ALA A 20 -23.23 23.61 52.28
N GLY A 21 -23.42 24.25 51.12
CA GLY A 21 -23.22 23.65 49.79
C GLY A 21 -21.73 23.57 49.48
N GLY A 22 -21.17 22.40 49.62
CA GLY A 22 -19.89 22.11 48.95
C GLY A 22 -20.06 22.35 47.45
N SER A 23 -19.32 23.30 46.93
CA SER A 23 -19.17 23.50 45.49
C SER A 23 -18.66 22.21 44.85
N LYS A 24 -19.55 21.44 44.21
CA LYS A 24 -19.08 20.46 43.23
C LYS A 24 -18.47 21.29 42.09
N GLU A 25 -17.17 21.32 42.07
CA GLU A 25 -16.39 21.75 40.93
C GLU A 25 -16.88 20.90 39.73
N ILE A 26 -17.65 21.55 38.84
CA ILE A 26 -18.00 20.95 37.57
C ILE A 26 -16.64 20.85 36.84
N ALA A 27 -16.07 19.64 36.81
CA ALA A 27 -14.89 19.37 36.02
C ALA A 27 -15.18 19.87 34.59
N GLN A 28 -14.47 20.91 34.18
CA GLN A 28 -14.46 21.31 32.79
C GLN A 28 -14.03 20.06 32.00
N PRO A 29 -14.68 19.74 30.86
CA PRO A 29 -14.20 18.68 30.01
C PRO A 29 -12.73 19.01 29.71
N SER A 30 -11.83 18.13 30.15
CA SER A 30 -10.41 18.22 29.82
C SER A 30 -10.34 18.41 28.31
N GLN A 31 -9.72 19.49 27.84
CA GLN A 31 -9.34 19.58 26.44
C GLN A 31 -8.48 18.34 26.18
N GLU A 32 -9.05 17.36 25.48
CA GLU A 32 -8.30 16.20 25.06
C GLU A 32 -7.11 16.71 24.26
N ASN A 33 -5.92 16.38 24.70
CA ASN A 33 -4.71 16.71 23.97
C ASN A 33 -4.84 16.10 22.56
N PRO A 34 -4.90 16.89 21.49
CA PRO A 34 -5.08 16.36 20.15
C PRO A 34 -3.95 15.43 19.72
N MET A 35 -2.83 15.44 20.44
CA MET A 35 -1.66 14.58 20.23
C MET A 35 -1.58 13.43 21.26
N ALA A 36 -2.64 13.12 22.01
CA ALA A 36 -2.66 12.06 23.02
C ALA A 36 -2.38 10.65 22.44
N TRP A 37 -2.50 10.49 21.14
CA TRP A 37 -2.17 9.25 20.43
C TRP A 37 -0.66 9.04 20.24
N MET A 38 0.18 10.07 20.41
CA MET A 38 1.65 10.01 20.33
C MET A 38 2.31 9.57 21.66
N GLU A 39 1.62 8.81 22.50
CA GLU A 39 2.12 8.34 23.80
C GLU A 39 2.74 6.93 23.77
N GLY A 40 2.91 6.36 22.57
CA GLY A 40 3.61 5.10 22.38
C GLY A 40 5.14 5.26 22.50
N PRO A 41 5.90 4.15 22.61
CA PRO A 41 7.35 4.21 22.50
C PRO A 41 7.75 4.70 21.10
N SER A 42 8.73 5.59 21.02
CA SER A 42 9.26 6.06 19.74
C SER A 42 9.83 4.89 18.93
N VAL A 43 9.46 4.81 17.65
CA VAL A 43 9.93 3.77 16.73
C VAL A 43 10.61 4.45 15.53
N ASN A 44 11.85 4.08 15.28
CA ASN A 44 12.60 4.56 14.11
C ASN A 44 12.59 6.09 13.96
N GLY A 45 12.69 6.84 15.08
CA GLY A 45 12.71 8.30 15.08
C GLY A 45 11.34 8.98 14.97
N LEU A 46 10.26 8.23 14.75
CA LEU A 46 8.89 8.74 14.80
C LEU A 46 8.32 8.66 16.22
N PRO A 47 7.33 9.52 16.61
CA PRO A 47 6.59 9.37 17.84
C PRO A 47 5.87 8.02 17.83
N GLY A 48 5.80 7.33 18.96
CA GLY A 48 5.08 6.07 18.99
C GLY A 48 3.57 6.28 18.94
N VAL A 49 2.88 5.51 18.15
CA VAL A 49 1.42 5.57 18.02
C VAL A 49 0.74 4.68 19.07
N ASN A 50 -0.29 5.20 19.73
CA ASN A 50 -1.22 4.42 20.52
C ASN A 50 -2.58 4.32 19.78
N PRO A 51 -2.83 3.24 19.01
CA PRO A 51 -4.02 3.13 18.16
C PRO A 51 -5.34 3.18 18.92
N ILE A 52 -5.37 2.78 20.20
CA ILE A 52 -6.56 2.82 21.06
C ILE A 52 -7.07 4.26 21.28
N LYS A 53 -6.17 5.22 21.26
CA LYS A 53 -6.50 6.65 21.46
C LYS A 53 -6.88 7.39 20.20
N VAL A 54 -6.83 6.72 19.05
CA VAL A 54 -7.12 7.31 17.74
C VAL A 54 -8.57 7.05 17.34
N ARG A 55 -9.26 8.06 16.83
CA ARG A 55 -10.66 7.99 16.41
C ARG A 55 -10.85 8.57 15.03
N GLY A 56 -11.86 8.09 14.31
CA GLY A 56 -12.27 8.59 12.99
C GLY A 56 -12.21 7.50 11.92
N ASN A 57 -12.44 7.87 10.68
CA ASN A 57 -12.33 6.97 9.54
C ASN A 57 -11.17 7.40 8.63
N ILE A 58 -10.58 6.45 7.93
CA ILE A 58 -9.50 6.65 6.96
C ILE A 58 -10.00 6.13 5.62
N ILE A 59 -9.83 6.93 4.57
CA ILE A 59 -10.19 6.58 3.19
C ILE A 59 -8.92 6.59 2.34
N SER A 60 -8.53 5.42 1.87
CA SER A 60 -7.42 5.22 0.96
C SER A 60 -7.91 4.64 -0.36
N ALA A 61 -7.30 5.02 -1.48
CA ALA A 61 -7.60 4.43 -2.77
C ALA A 61 -6.39 4.47 -3.70
N GLY A 62 -6.30 3.55 -4.63
CA GLY A 62 -5.29 3.61 -5.69
C GLY A 62 -4.79 2.25 -6.17
N SER A 63 -3.47 2.13 -6.24
CA SER A 63 -2.77 0.99 -6.81
C SER A 63 -3.21 -0.35 -6.24
N SER A 64 -3.61 -1.27 -7.11
CA SER A 64 -3.86 -2.68 -6.78
C SER A 64 -2.62 -3.38 -6.23
N THR A 65 -1.44 -2.98 -6.68
CA THR A 65 -0.17 -3.51 -6.17
C THR A 65 0.13 -3.06 -4.73
N VAL A 66 -0.20 -1.82 -4.36
CA VAL A 66 0.00 -1.33 -2.98
C VAL A 66 -1.09 -1.85 -2.04
N TYR A 67 -2.25 -2.25 -2.59
CA TYR A 67 -3.41 -2.68 -1.85
C TYR A 67 -3.11 -3.76 -0.79
N PRO A 68 -2.43 -4.90 -1.12
CA PRO A 68 -2.17 -5.94 -0.12
C PRO A 68 -1.30 -5.46 1.06
N LEU A 69 -0.31 -4.60 0.79
CA LEU A 69 0.53 -4.02 1.84
C LEU A 69 -0.26 -3.04 2.72
N SER A 70 -1.09 -2.20 2.10
CA SER A 70 -1.94 -1.27 2.85
C SER A 70 -3.02 -1.98 3.66
N GLU A 71 -3.58 -3.10 3.16
CA GLU A 71 -4.48 -3.95 3.95
C GLU A 71 -3.76 -4.57 5.15
N ARG A 72 -2.58 -5.15 4.95
CA ARG A 72 -1.81 -5.75 6.04
C ARG A 72 -1.48 -4.73 7.13
N MET A 73 -1.08 -3.52 6.74
CA MET A 73 -0.83 -2.42 7.69
C MET A 73 -2.11 -1.97 8.40
N ALA A 74 -3.24 -1.93 7.71
CA ALA A 74 -4.53 -1.58 8.31
C ALA A 74 -5.03 -2.67 9.28
N GLU A 75 -4.85 -3.94 8.95
CA GLU A 75 -5.14 -5.07 9.84
C GLU A 75 -4.31 -4.97 11.12
N ARG A 76 -3.00 -4.82 11.01
CA ARG A 76 -2.10 -4.67 12.16
C ARG A 76 -2.48 -3.47 13.03
N PHE A 77 -2.81 -2.33 12.42
CA PHE A 77 -3.25 -1.14 13.14
C PHE A 77 -4.56 -1.38 13.93
N LYS A 78 -5.48 -2.17 13.38
CA LYS A 78 -6.71 -2.61 14.08
C LYS A 78 -6.41 -3.64 15.16
N GLU A 79 -5.51 -4.60 14.92
CA GLU A 79 -5.06 -5.58 15.91
C GLU A 79 -4.45 -4.90 17.14
N GLU A 80 -3.75 -3.77 16.96
CA GLU A 80 -3.19 -2.96 18.04
C GLU A 80 -4.21 -2.01 18.69
N GLY A 81 -5.50 -2.08 18.30
CA GLY A 81 -6.62 -1.49 19.01
C GLY A 81 -7.29 -0.30 18.32
N TYR A 82 -6.95 0.03 17.06
CA TYR A 82 -7.69 1.05 16.32
C TYR A 82 -9.12 0.60 16.05
N SER A 83 -10.10 1.40 16.46
CA SER A 83 -11.52 1.06 16.36
C SER A 83 -12.29 1.77 15.23
N GLY A 84 -11.62 2.66 14.50
CA GLY A 84 -12.21 3.35 13.35
C GLY A 84 -12.29 2.46 12.11
N ASN A 85 -12.99 2.93 11.08
CA ASN A 85 -13.04 2.25 9.81
C ASN A 85 -11.88 2.70 8.90
N ILE A 86 -11.20 1.75 8.26
CA ILE A 86 -10.22 1.99 7.20
C ILE A 86 -10.77 1.37 5.93
N THR A 87 -11.04 2.21 4.94
CA THR A 87 -11.45 1.77 3.60
C THR A 87 -10.26 1.90 2.67
N ILE A 88 -9.97 0.84 1.93
CA ILE A 88 -8.88 0.82 0.93
C ILE A 88 -9.49 0.31 -0.37
N ASP A 89 -9.56 1.19 -1.38
CA ASP A 89 -10.14 0.85 -2.68
C ASP A 89 -9.02 0.56 -3.69
N SER A 90 -9.03 -0.65 -4.24
CA SER A 90 -8.11 -1.08 -5.31
C SER A 90 -8.67 -0.67 -6.67
N ILE A 91 -8.22 0.47 -7.21
CA ILE A 91 -8.75 1.09 -8.44
C ILE A 91 -7.66 1.56 -9.42
N GLY A 92 -6.40 1.21 -9.14
CA GLY A 92 -5.24 1.65 -9.90
C GLY A 92 -4.71 3.03 -9.50
N SER A 93 -3.40 3.24 -9.67
CA SER A 93 -2.70 4.49 -9.24
C SER A 93 -3.31 5.74 -9.87
N GLY A 94 -3.70 5.70 -11.14
CA GLY A 94 -4.28 6.86 -11.85
C GLY A 94 -5.60 7.31 -11.24
N ALA A 95 -6.55 6.39 -11.04
CA ALA A 95 -7.84 6.67 -10.44
C ALA A 95 -7.71 7.06 -8.95
N GLY A 96 -6.75 6.45 -8.23
CA GLY A 96 -6.40 6.85 -6.87
C GLY A 96 -5.94 8.31 -6.79
N PHE A 97 -5.03 8.71 -7.67
CA PHE A 97 -4.61 10.11 -7.75
C PHE A 97 -5.75 11.04 -8.17
N GLU A 98 -6.64 10.64 -9.06
CA GLU A 98 -7.80 11.47 -9.43
C GLU A 98 -8.70 11.73 -8.21
N ARG A 99 -9.02 10.69 -7.42
CA ARG A 99 -9.81 10.86 -6.19
C ARG A 99 -9.08 11.70 -5.14
N PHE A 100 -7.76 11.60 -5.06
CA PHE A 100 -6.96 12.37 -4.11
C PHE A 100 -6.72 13.81 -4.57
N THR A 101 -6.33 14.04 -5.83
CA THR A 101 -5.84 15.33 -6.33
C THR A 101 -6.90 16.20 -7.00
N VAL A 102 -8.02 15.61 -7.45
CA VAL A 102 -9.09 16.34 -8.16
C VAL A 102 -10.37 16.35 -7.34
N ALA A 103 -10.87 15.16 -6.96
CA ALA A 103 -12.13 15.05 -6.22
C ALA A 103 -11.99 15.40 -4.74
N GLY A 104 -10.79 15.22 -4.15
CA GLY A 104 -10.56 15.49 -2.74
C GLY A 104 -11.23 14.49 -1.78
N GLU A 105 -11.60 13.29 -2.28
CA GLU A 105 -12.42 12.32 -1.56
C GLU A 105 -11.62 11.39 -0.65
N THR A 106 -10.32 11.20 -0.91
CA THR A 106 -9.47 10.28 -0.15
C THR A 106 -8.49 11.03 0.74
N ASP A 107 -8.10 10.39 1.84
CA ASP A 107 -7.08 10.87 2.78
C ASP A 107 -5.69 10.44 2.34
N ILE A 108 -5.61 9.24 1.73
CA ILE A 108 -4.39 8.61 1.26
C ILE A 108 -4.60 8.15 -0.19
N ALA A 109 -3.58 8.36 -1.04
CA ALA A 109 -3.50 7.74 -2.35
C ALA A 109 -2.40 6.69 -2.37
N ASN A 110 -2.73 5.47 -2.80
CA ASN A 110 -1.79 4.39 -3.03
C ASN A 110 -1.27 4.44 -4.46
N ALA A 111 0.02 4.33 -4.68
CA ALA A 111 0.59 4.39 -6.02
C ALA A 111 1.80 3.47 -6.21
N SER A 112 1.88 2.80 -7.35
CA SER A 112 3.02 1.99 -7.79
C SER A 112 3.92 2.74 -8.79
N ARG A 113 3.82 4.06 -8.79
CA ARG A 113 4.66 5.00 -9.53
C ARG A 113 4.70 6.35 -8.81
N PRO A 114 5.71 7.18 -9.08
CA PRO A 114 5.70 8.55 -8.60
C PRO A 114 4.50 9.35 -9.12
N ILE A 115 4.05 10.32 -8.33
CA ILE A 115 3.02 11.28 -8.72
C ILE A 115 3.51 12.13 -9.90
N LYS A 116 2.66 12.34 -10.90
CA LYS A 116 2.99 13.14 -12.09
C LYS A 116 2.83 14.64 -11.82
N SER A 117 3.59 15.48 -12.53
CA SER A 117 3.49 16.94 -12.40
C SER A 117 2.07 17.46 -12.59
N ALA A 118 1.31 16.90 -13.55
CA ALA A 118 -0.08 17.28 -13.77
C ALA A 118 -1.00 16.95 -12.58
N GLU A 119 -0.74 15.84 -11.88
CA GLU A 119 -1.47 15.44 -10.67
C GLU A 119 -1.14 16.37 -9.49
N ILE A 120 0.15 16.77 -9.36
CA ILE A 120 0.56 17.77 -8.36
C ILE A 120 -0.15 19.10 -8.60
N GLU A 121 -0.19 19.56 -9.85
CA GLU A 121 -0.87 20.82 -10.19
C GLU A 121 -2.39 20.73 -9.99
N ALA A 122 -2.99 19.57 -10.20
CA ALA A 122 -4.39 19.32 -9.88
C ALA A 122 -4.64 19.40 -8.36
N ALA A 123 -3.79 18.77 -7.55
CA ALA A 123 -3.88 18.82 -6.09
C ALA A 123 -3.80 20.26 -5.55
N LYS A 124 -2.89 21.07 -6.07
CA LYS A 124 -2.75 22.48 -5.67
C LYS A 124 -4.04 23.29 -5.90
N LYS A 125 -4.80 22.99 -6.95
CA LYS A 125 -6.07 23.69 -7.24
C LYS A 125 -7.14 23.47 -6.17
N ILE A 126 -7.07 22.36 -5.46
CA ILE A 126 -7.96 22.03 -4.34
C ILE A 126 -7.31 22.28 -2.98
N GLY A 127 -6.14 22.95 -2.95
CA GLY A 127 -5.43 23.31 -1.72
C GLY A 127 -4.58 22.19 -1.12
N ARG A 128 -4.31 21.11 -1.84
CA ARG A 128 -3.48 19.99 -1.38
C ARG A 128 -2.03 20.10 -1.89
N ASN A 129 -1.08 19.74 -1.03
CA ASN A 129 0.34 19.60 -1.37
C ASN A 129 0.75 18.15 -1.07
N PRO A 130 0.74 17.25 -2.08
CA PRO A 130 1.04 15.85 -1.88
C PRO A 130 2.40 15.62 -1.24
N ILE A 131 2.45 14.83 -0.18
CA ILE A 131 3.65 14.37 0.49
C ILE A 131 3.81 12.90 0.15
N GLU A 132 4.98 12.55 -0.36
CA GLU A 132 5.35 11.21 -0.78
C GLU A 132 5.95 10.42 0.37
N PHE A 133 5.47 9.19 0.55
CA PHE A 133 6.04 8.22 1.48
C PHE A 133 6.32 6.92 0.71
N ARG A 134 7.60 6.60 0.52
CA ARG A 134 8.03 5.33 -0.07
C ARG A 134 7.81 4.21 0.94
N VAL A 135 7.08 3.14 0.57
CA VAL A 135 6.70 2.07 1.49
C VAL A 135 7.23 0.69 1.09
N GLY A 136 7.83 0.59 -0.08
CA GLY A 136 8.40 -0.67 -0.54
C GLY A 136 8.76 -0.64 -2.01
N THR A 137 9.13 -1.82 -2.54
CA THR A 137 9.35 -2.05 -3.97
C THR A 137 8.76 -3.40 -4.34
N ASP A 138 7.88 -3.41 -5.32
CA ASP A 138 7.44 -4.64 -5.97
C ASP A 138 8.44 -5.04 -7.05
N ALA A 139 8.74 -6.33 -7.18
CA ALA A 139 9.55 -6.86 -8.25
C ALA A 139 9.06 -8.24 -8.67
N LEU A 140 9.00 -8.46 -9.97
CA LEU A 140 8.65 -9.75 -10.55
C LEU A 140 9.90 -10.60 -10.73
N ALA A 141 9.83 -11.86 -10.33
CA ALA A 141 10.79 -12.87 -10.69
C ALA A 141 10.29 -13.66 -11.90
N VAL A 142 10.97 -13.57 -13.02
CA VAL A 142 10.78 -14.48 -14.15
C VAL A 142 11.67 -15.69 -13.89
N THR A 143 11.07 -16.88 -13.84
CA THR A 143 11.77 -18.08 -13.37
C THR A 143 11.57 -19.27 -14.29
N VAL A 144 12.57 -20.14 -14.32
CA VAL A 144 12.57 -21.45 -14.95
C VAL A 144 13.03 -22.51 -13.95
N SER A 145 12.84 -23.80 -14.27
CA SER A 145 13.41 -24.91 -13.50
C SER A 145 14.93 -24.83 -13.47
N LYS A 146 15.58 -25.31 -12.43
CA LYS A 146 17.05 -25.50 -12.41
C LYS A 146 17.57 -26.51 -13.46
N GLU A 147 16.68 -27.33 -13.98
CA GLU A 147 17.01 -28.22 -15.10
C GLU A 147 17.07 -27.49 -16.45
N ASN A 148 16.56 -26.27 -16.52
CA ASN A 148 16.72 -25.41 -17.70
C ASN A 148 18.18 -24.94 -17.80
N THR A 149 18.86 -25.29 -18.88
CA THR A 149 20.29 -25.01 -19.09
C THR A 149 20.55 -24.01 -20.23
N PHE A 150 19.49 -23.43 -20.79
CA PHE A 150 19.63 -22.57 -21.99
C PHE A 150 19.16 -21.14 -21.78
N LEU A 151 18.32 -20.87 -20.75
CA LEU A 151 17.71 -19.57 -20.54
C LEU A 151 18.32 -18.86 -19.31
N GLU A 152 19.33 -18.06 -19.53
CA GLU A 152 19.95 -17.24 -18.46
C GLU A 152 19.48 -15.78 -18.49
N ASN A 153 19.18 -15.27 -19.70
CA ASN A 153 18.80 -13.87 -19.92
C ASN A 153 17.84 -13.73 -21.09
N VAL A 154 16.91 -12.79 -20.97
CA VAL A 154 16.01 -12.39 -22.07
C VAL A 154 15.90 -10.87 -22.14
N THR A 155 15.66 -10.36 -23.35
CA THR A 155 15.22 -8.97 -23.53
C THR A 155 13.72 -8.86 -23.24
N MET A 156 13.23 -7.65 -22.97
CA MET A 156 11.77 -7.38 -22.82
C MET A 156 10.99 -7.83 -24.06
N LYS A 157 11.58 -7.66 -25.26
CA LYS A 157 10.96 -8.13 -26.51
C LYS A 157 10.84 -9.65 -26.54
N GLN A 158 11.89 -10.39 -26.19
CA GLN A 158 11.87 -11.86 -26.12
C GLN A 158 10.88 -12.34 -25.06
N LEU A 159 10.82 -11.65 -23.92
CA LEU A 159 9.85 -11.94 -22.87
C LEU A 159 8.41 -11.81 -23.39
N GLY A 160 8.11 -10.73 -24.12
CA GLY A 160 6.81 -10.56 -24.78
C GLY A 160 6.50 -11.69 -25.77
N GLN A 161 7.46 -12.14 -26.57
CA GLN A 161 7.27 -13.28 -27.49
C GLN A 161 7.03 -14.59 -26.74
N ILE A 162 7.83 -14.86 -25.68
CA ILE A 162 7.69 -16.05 -24.83
C ILE A 162 6.30 -16.13 -24.23
N PHE A 163 5.77 -15.03 -23.73
CA PHE A 163 4.47 -15.02 -23.06
C PHE A 163 3.28 -14.67 -23.99
N SER A 164 3.46 -14.72 -25.32
CA SER A 164 2.38 -14.50 -26.27
C SER A 164 2.44 -15.46 -27.46
N THR A 165 3.17 -15.09 -28.52
CA THR A 165 3.09 -15.66 -29.86
C THR A 165 3.96 -16.88 -30.13
N ALA A 166 5.06 -17.05 -29.37
CA ALA A 166 5.96 -18.17 -29.57
C ALA A 166 5.31 -19.48 -29.08
N GLU A 167 5.36 -20.54 -29.89
CA GLU A 167 4.92 -21.88 -29.50
C GLU A 167 6.09 -22.71 -28.96
N LEU A 168 7.24 -22.60 -29.62
CA LEU A 168 8.47 -23.30 -29.26
C LEU A 168 9.50 -22.30 -28.76
N TRP A 169 10.41 -22.75 -27.93
CA TRP A 169 11.57 -21.95 -27.52
C TRP A 169 12.41 -21.48 -28.71
N SER A 170 12.58 -22.33 -29.73
CA SER A 170 13.25 -21.98 -30.97
C SER A 170 12.58 -20.92 -31.83
N ASP A 171 11.32 -20.57 -31.57
CA ASP A 171 10.64 -19.46 -32.27
C ASP A 171 11.14 -18.09 -31.78
N VAL A 172 11.70 -18.06 -30.57
CA VAL A 172 12.24 -16.83 -29.95
C VAL A 172 13.72 -16.68 -30.28
N ASP A 173 14.47 -17.76 -30.10
CA ASP A 173 15.87 -17.83 -30.46
C ASP A 173 16.18 -19.21 -31.11
N PRO A 174 16.67 -19.25 -32.37
CA PRO A 174 16.98 -20.51 -33.07
C PRO A 174 18.03 -21.39 -32.38
N SER A 175 18.81 -20.85 -31.45
CA SER A 175 19.80 -21.62 -30.68
C SER A 175 19.16 -22.37 -29.49
N TRP A 176 17.93 -22.05 -29.12
CA TRP A 176 17.21 -22.71 -28.05
C TRP A 176 16.52 -23.99 -28.53
N PRO A 177 16.11 -24.87 -27.58
CA PRO A 177 15.48 -26.15 -27.94
C PRO A 177 14.17 -25.97 -28.74
N SER A 178 13.96 -26.86 -29.73
CA SER A 178 12.70 -26.95 -30.48
C SER A 178 11.65 -27.72 -29.66
N GLN A 179 11.33 -27.18 -28.50
CA GLN A 179 10.38 -27.75 -27.52
C GLN A 179 9.27 -26.76 -27.19
N PRO A 180 8.03 -27.21 -26.93
CA PRO A 180 6.92 -26.34 -26.54
C PRO A 180 7.21 -25.57 -25.25
N ILE A 181 6.88 -24.29 -25.25
CA ILE A 181 6.93 -23.45 -24.04
C ILE A 181 5.75 -23.79 -23.15
N GLN A 182 6.01 -24.10 -21.87
CA GLN A 182 4.97 -24.31 -20.84
C GLN A 182 4.97 -23.09 -19.92
N ARG A 183 3.84 -22.40 -19.84
CA ARG A 183 3.73 -21.13 -19.12
C ARG A 183 2.89 -21.28 -17.86
N PHE A 184 3.43 -20.79 -16.74
CA PHE A 184 2.76 -20.77 -15.44
C PHE A 184 2.75 -19.33 -14.94
N ILE A 185 1.57 -18.73 -14.83
CA ILE A 185 1.43 -17.31 -14.48
C ILE A 185 0.36 -17.10 -13.43
N PRO A 186 0.42 -16.00 -12.65
CA PRO A 186 -0.65 -15.63 -11.72
C PRO A 186 -2.00 -15.52 -12.42
N GLY A 187 -3.07 -15.71 -11.66
CA GLY A 187 -4.43 -15.49 -12.13
C GLY A 187 -4.74 -14.03 -12.41
N THR A 188 -5.86 -13.79 -13.08
CA THR A 188 -6.26 -12.45 -13.53
C THR A 188 -6.65 -11.49 -12.43
N ASP A 189 -6.87 -11.96 -11.20
CA ASP A 189 -7.14 -11.12 -10.03
C ASP A 189 -5.84 -10.66 -9.33
N SER A 190 -4.67 -11.15 -9.79
CA SER A 190 -3.37 -10.85 -9.22
C SER A 190 -2.83 -9.50 -9.71
N GLY A 191 -2.42 -8.62 -8.78
CA GLY A 191 -1.67 -7.41 -9.11
C GLY A 191 -0.32 -7.66 -9.80
N THR A 192 0.23 -8.86 -9.67
CA THR A 192 1.44 -9.34 -10.37
C THR A 192 1.15 -9.60 -11.84
N PHE A 193 -0.01 -10.21 -12.15
CA PHE A 193 -0.49 -10.37 -13.53
C PHE A 193 -0.67 -9.00 -14.21
N ASP A 194 -1.37 -8.08 -13.56
CA ASP A 194 -1.60 -6.72 -14.07
C ASP A 194 -0.30 -6.00 -14.38
N TYR A 195 0.67 -6.10 -13.46
CA TYR A 195 1.96 -5.44 -13.62
C TYR A 195 2.77 -6.02 -14.78
N PHE A 196 2.81 -7.35 -14.91
CA PHE A 196 3.48 -7.98 -16.04
C PHE A 196 2.86 -7.54 -17.38
N ALA A 197 1.55 -7.52 -17.46
CA ALA A 197 0.84 -7.07 -18.65
C ALA A 197 1.08 -5.56 -18.92
N GLU A 198 1.18 -4.73 -17.87
CA GLU A 198 1.50 -3.30 -18.02
C GLU A 198 2.88 -3.09 -18.64
N GLU A 199 3.91 -3.77 -18.11
CA GLU A 199 5.30 -3.56 -18.51
C GLU A 199 5.69 -4.25 -19.83
N VAL A 200 5.11 -5.44 -20.10
CA VAL A 200 5.50 -6.27 -21.24
C VAL A 200 4.57 -6.08 -22.44
N PHE A 201 3.30 -5.73 -22.21
CA PHE A 201 2.23 -5.66 -23.21
C PHE A 201 1.48 -4.33 -23.26
N ASP A 202 2.02 -3.24 -22.70
CA ASP A 202 1.37 -1.92 -22.69
C ASP A 202 -0.08 -1.97 -22.17
N LYS A 203 -0.35 -2.77 -21.13
CA LYS A 203 -1.68 -3.04 -20.53
C LYS A 203 -2.65 -3.81 -21.43
N GLN A 204 -2.17 -4.49 -22.44
CA GLN A 204 -2.98 -5.39 -23.26
C GLN A 204 -2.91 -6.80 -22.68
N PHE A 205 -4.03 -7.33 -22.20
CA PHE A 205 -4.09 -8.67 -21.58
C PHE A 205 -4.25 -9.79 -22.62
N GLU A 206 -4.86 -9.47 -23.75
CA GLU A 206 -5.24 -10.46 -24.77
C GLU A 206 -4.04 -11.25 -25.32
N PRO A 207 -2.87 -10.65 -25.64
CA PRO A 207 -1.72 -11.42 -26.13
C PRO A 207 -1.23 -12.44 -25.10
N LEU A 208 -1.23 -12.08 -23.82
CA LEU A 208 -0.81 -12.95 -22.71
C LEU A 208 -1.80 -14.11 -22.53
N LEU A 209 -3.11 -13.81 -22.50
CA LEU A 209 -4.15 -14.81 -22.30
C LEU A 209 -4.38 -15.73 -23.51
N ALA A 210 -3.95 -15.31 -24.70
CA ALA A 210 -4.03 -16.11 -25.93
C ALA A 210 -2.82 -17.06 -26.11
N ALA A 211 -1.80 -16.97 -25.24
CA ALA A 211 -0.61 -17.82 -25.35
C ALA A 211 -0.96 -19.31 -25.21
N SER A 212 -0.30 -20.15 -26.01
CA SER A 212 -0.49 -21.61 -25.93
C SER A 212 0.14 -22.17 -24.63
N ASN A 213 -0.32 -23.35 -24.19
CA ASN A 213 0.19 -24.05 -23.01
C ASN A 213 0.31 -23.13 -21.77
N LEU A 214 -0.71 -22.31 -21.57
CA LEU A 214 -0.82 -21.35 -20.46
C LEU A 214 -1.62 -21.96 -19.30
N GLN A 215 -1.07 -21.89 -18.10
CA GLN A 215 -1.74 -22.26 -16.85
C GLN A 215 -1.73 -21.04 -15.92
N LEU A 216 -2.93 -20.69 -15.42
CA LEU A 216 -3.13 -19.62 -14.47
C LEU A 216 -3.45 -20.21 -13.08
N SER A 217 -2.93 -19.58 -12.03
CA SER A 217 -3.29 -19.91 -10.66
C SER A 217 -3.18 -18.67 -9.77
N GLU A 218 -4.13 -18.52 -8.85
CA GLU A 218 -4.04 -17.53 -7.75
C GLU A 218 -3.15 -18.04 -6.60
N ASP A 219 -2.75 -19.31 -6.63
CA ASP A 219 -1.81 -19.90 -5.68
C ASP A 219 -0.42 -20.04 -6.33
N ASP A 220 0.50 -19.19 -5.91
CA ASP A 220 1.88 -19.17 -6.43
C ASP A 220 2.64 -20.47 -6.18
N ASN A 221 2.27 -21.27 -5.17
CA ASN A 221 2.88 -22.60 -4.96
C ASN A 221 2.56 -23.56 -6.12
N ILE A 222 1.39 -23.45 -6.72
CA ILE A 222 1.02 -24.23 -7.92
C ILE A 222 1.88 -23.81 -9.11
N LEU A 223 2.16 -22.51 -9.24
CA LEU A 223 3.04 -21.99 -10.29
C LEU A 223 4.47 -22.51 -10.12
N VAL A 224 5.00 -22.45 -8.89
CA VAL A 224 6.32 -23.00 -8.55
C VAL A 224 6.43 -24.46 -8.94
N GLN A 225 5.47 -25.30 -8.49
CA GLN A 225 5.45 -26.74 -8.82
C GLN A 225 5.37 -27.00 -10.32
N GLY A 226 4.58 -26.18 -11.04
CA GLY A 226 4.48 -26.29 -12.50
C GLY A 226 5.79 -26.00 -13.21
N ILE A 227 6.54 -24.97 -12.75
CA ILE A 227 7.82 -24.60 -13.31
C ILE A 227 8.90 -25.63 -13.00
N GLU A 228 8.93 -26.16 -11.76
CA GLU A 228 9.86 -27.22 -11.35
C GLU A 228 9.68 -28.50 -12.16
N GLY A 229 8.47 -28.78 -12.60
CA GLY A 229 8.10 -30.02 -13.27
C GLY A 229 8.66 -30.20 -14.68
N SER A 230 9.30 -29.18 -15.30
CA SER A 230 9.80 -29.26 -16.65
C SER A 230 10.93 -28.29 -16.94
N PRO A 231 12.02 -28.72 -17.62
CA PRO A 231 13.08 -27.82 -18.09
C PRO A 231 12.62 -26.84 -19.17
N TYR A 232 11.41 -27.03 -19.72
CA TYR A 232 10.81 -26.18 -20.75
C TYR A 232 9.68 -25.30 -20.20
N ALA A 233 9.50 -25.30 -18.88
CA ALA A 233 8.55 -24.43 -18.20
C ALA A 233 9.18 -23.07 -17.88
N ILE A 234 8.35 -22.03 -17.92
CA ILE A 234 8.67 -20.68 -17.50
C ILE A 234 7.45 -20.07 -16.81
N GLY A 235 7.69 -19.21 -15.85
CA GLY A 235 6.63 -18.45 -15.21
C GLY A 235 7.16 -17.18 -14.57
N PHE A 236 6.24 -16.43 -13.99
CA PHE A 236 6.58 -15.27 -13.18
C PHE A 236 5.64 -15.16 -11.97
N PHE A 237 6.16 -14.59 -10.90
CA PHE A 237 5.45 -14.27 -9.66
C PHE A 237 6.24 -13.24 -8.84
N GLY A 238 5.74 -12.84 -7.70
CA GLY A 238 6.45 -11.94 -6.80
C GLY A 238 7.79 -12.53 -6.36
N TYR A 239 8.81 -11.68 -6.26
CA TYR A 239 10.19 -12.11 -5.96
C TYR A 239 10.30 -12.91 -4.66
N ALA A 240 9.46 -12.63 -3.65
CA ALA A 240 9.51 -13.36 -2.38
C ALA A 240 9.26 -14.87 -2.56
N TYR A 241 8.37 -15.25 -3.46
CA TYR A 241 8.14 -16.67 -3.77
C TYR A 241 9.35 -17.31 -4.44
N TYR A 242 10.02 -16.59 -5.35
CA TYR A 242 11.29 -17.07 -5.89
C TYR A 242 12.33 -17.24 -4.77
N ALA A 243 12.50 -16.25 -3.90
CA ALA A 243 13.50 -16.30 -2.82
C ALA A 243 13.27 -17.50 -1.88
N ALA A 244 12.01 -17.83 -1.59
CA ALA A 244 11.63 -18.99 -0.79
C ALA A 244 11.90 -20.35 -1.50
N ASN A 245 11.98 -20.35 -2.84
CA ASN A 245 12.15 -21.54 -3.68
C ASN A 245 13.44 -21.51 -4.52
N ALA A 246 14.41 -20.69 -4.16
CA ALA A 246 15.64 -20.47 -4.91
C ALA A 246 16.54 -21.73 -5.02
N GLU A 247 16.26 -22.77 -4.23
CA GLU A 247 16.96 -24.06 -4.33
C GLU A 247 16.51 -24.88 -5.56
N SER A 248 15.26 -24.73 -6.00
CA SER A 248 14.66 -25.50 -7.11
C SER A 248 14.45 -24.67 -8.38
N LEU A 249 14.37 -23.35 -8.26
CA LEU A 249 14.16 -22.43 -9.38
C LEU A 249 15.42 -21.67 -9.76
N HIS A 250 15.50 -21.33 -11.04
CA HIS A 250 16.49 -20.41 -11.58
C HIS A 250 15.82 -19.12 -12.04
N ILE A 251 16.32 -17.96 -11.58
CA ILE A 251 15.81 -16.66 -11.98
C ILE A 251 16.50 -16.19 -13.27
N VAL A 252 15.68 -15.77 -14.23
CA VAL A 252 16.12 -15.28 -15.52
C VAL A 252 16.44 -13.79 -15.42
N ALA A 253 17.62 -13.39 -15.92
CA ALA A 253 17.96 -11.97 -16.04
C ALA A 253 17.11 -11.31 -17.13
N ILE A 254 16.72 -10.06 -16.94
CA ILE A 254 15.98 -9.25 -17.91
C ILE A 254 16.88 -8.10 -18.36
N GLU A 255 17.09 -7.95 -19.67
CA GLU A 255 18.02 -6.97 -20.26
C GLU A 255 19.43 -7.06 -19.62
N GLY A 256 19.86 -8.27 -19.26
CA GLY A 256 21.15 -8.52 -18.61
C GLY A 256 21.22 -8.20 -17.14
N VAL A 257 20.10 -7.81 -16.51
CA VAL A 257 20.03 -7.46 -15.09
C VAL A 257 19.25 -8.53 -14.32
N GLN A 258 19.85 -9.10 -13.29
CA GLN A 258 19.15 -10.03 -12.39
C GLN A 258 18.32 -9.29 -11.36
N ALA A 259 17.16 -9.82 -11.01
CA ALA A 259 16.42 -9.38 -9.85
C ALA A 259 17.24 -9.71 -8.59
N SER A 260 17.65 -8.67 -7.90
CA SER A 260 18.32 -8.74 -6.60
C SER A 260 17.92 -7.52 -5.78
N ALA A 261 18.04 -7.58 -4.46
CA ALA A 261 17.71 -6.45 -3.61
C ALA A 261 18.41 -5.15 -4.07
N VAL A 262 19.68 -5.23 -4.48
CA VAL A 262 20.45 -4.07 -4.97
C VAL A 262 19.88 -3.53 -6.30
N ASN A 263 19.61 -4.40 -7.28
CA ASN A 263 19.13 -3.98 -8.60
C ASN A 263 17.66 -3.52 -8.59
N VAL A 264 16.87 -4.07 -7.68
CA VAL A 264 15.49 -3.66 -7.44
C VAL A 264 15.46 -2.29 -6.76
N ASP A 265 16.29 -2.10 -5.74
CA ASP A 265 16.32 -0.87 -4.96
C ASP A 265 16.86 0.33 -5.76
N ASN A 266 17.92 0.13 -6.54
CA ASN A 266 18.50 1.18 -7.39
C ASN A 266 17.73 1.41 -8.72
N GLY A 267 16.64 0.64 -8.97
CA GLY A 267 15.79 0.77 -10.15
C GLY A 267 16.43 0.31 -11.46
N THR A 268 17.50 -0.50 -11.42
CA THR A 268 18.15 -1.03 -12.64
C THR A 268 17.46 -2.29 -13.16
N TYR A 269 16.74 -3.03 -12.28
CA TYR A 269 15.96 -4.18 -12.72
C TYR A 269 14.67 -3.74 -13.42
N PRO A 270 14.42 -4.13 -14.69
CA PRO A 270 13.32 -3.58 -15.48
C PRO A 270 11.92 -3.92 -14.96
N LEU A 271 11.76 -5.05 -14.27
CA LEU A 271 10.47 -5.49 -13.72
C LEU A 271 10.39 -5.22 -12.21
N ALA A 272 10.83 -4.03 -11.80
CA ALA A 272 10.68 -3.52 -10.44
C ALA A 272 10.02 -2.15 -10.44
N ARG A 273 9.11 -1.92 -9.50
CA ARG A 273 8.42 -0.65 -9.35
C ARG A 273 8.34 -0.20 -7.91
N PRO A 274 8.54 1.10 -7.65
CA PRO A 274 8.43 1.65 -6.32
C PRO A 274 6.97 1.69 -5.85
N LEU A 275 6.77 1.43 -4.56
CA LEU A 275 5.46 1.51 -3.91
C LEU A 275 5.41 2.73 -3.00
N PHE A 276 4.32 3.49 -3.10
CA PHE A 276 4.12 4.75 -2.38
C PHE A 276 2.74 4.84 -1.78
N ILE A 277 2.65 5.56 -0.68
CA ILE A 277 1.44 6.20 -0.23
C ILE A 277 1.64 7.72 -0.22
N TYR A 278 0.59 8.49 -0.51
CA TYR A 278 0.60 9.95 -0.53
C TYR A 278 -0.48 10.49 0.38
N SER A 279 -0.18 11.56 1.09
CA SER A 279 -1.16 12.33 1.85
C SER A 279 -0.82 13.83 1.79
N ASP A 280 -1.39 14.64 2.66
CA ASP A 280 -1.20 16.09 2.72
C ASP A 280 -1.11 16.54 4.19
N ALA A 281 -0.30 17.56 4.48
CA ALA A 281 -0.13 18.07 5.84
C ALA A 281 -1.44 18.56 6.45
N THR A 282 -2.32 19.19 5.66
CA THR A 282 -3.62 19.66 6.15
C THR A 282 -4.50 18.49 6.57
N ILE A 283 -4.56 17.44 5.73
CA ILE A 283 -5.32 16.22 6.06
C ILE A 283 -4.80 15.60 7.36
N MET A 284 -3.49 15.44 7.50
CA MET A 284 -2.89 14.82 8.69
C MET A 284 -3.13 15.66 9.96
N ASN A 285 -3.11 16.99 9.87
CA ASN A 285 -3.39 17.87 11.02
C ASN A 285 -4.88 17.94 11.39
N GLU A 286 -5.78 17.88 10.42
CA GLU A 286 -7.22 17.90 10.63
C GLU A 286 -7.78 16.52 11.01
N LYS A 287 -7.12 15.44 10.59
CA LYS A 287 -7.47 14.04 10.80
C LYS A 287 -6.36 13.29 11.53
N PRO A 288 -6.27 13.39 12.86
CA PRO A 288 -5.21 12.74 13.63
C PRO A 288 -5.09 11.23 13.37
N GLN A 289 -6.18 10.55 13.01
CA GLN A 289 -6.18 9.14 12.64
C GLN A 289 -5.38 8.86 11.35
N VAL A 290 -5.36 9.80 10.40
CA VAL A 290 -4.57 9.67 9.17
C VAL A 290 -3.10 9.85 9.48
N ALA A 291 -2.75 10.87 10.29
CA ALA A 291 -1.38 11.08 10.74
C ALA A 291 -0.85 9.87 11.50
N ALA A 292 -1.64 9.34 12.45
CA ALA A 292 -1.30 8.17 13.24
C ALA A 292 -1.12 6.91 12.37
N PHE A 293 -1.98 6.70 11.39
CA PHE A 293 -1.86 5.54 10.49
C PHE A 293 -0.62 5.63 9.60
N ILE A 294 -0.27 6.82 9.10
CA ILE A 294 0.95 7.00 8.28
C ILE A 294 2.20 6.84 9.13
N ASP A 295 2.23 7.38 10.36
CA ASP A 295 3.31 7.15 11.32
C ASP A 295 3.49 5.65 11.58
N PHE A 296 2.41 4.97 11.94
CA PHE A 296 2.39 3.53 12.17
C PHE A 296 2.89 2.74 10.94
N TYR A 297 2.45 3.14 9.75
CA TYR A 297 2.89 2.54 8.50
C TYR A 297 4.41 2.64 8.33
N LEU A 298 4.96 3.86 8.46
CA LEU A 298 6.40 4.13 8.33
C LEU A 298 7.24 3.53 9.47
N SER A 299 6.63 3.25 10.61
CA SER A 299 7.27 2.61 11.76
C SER A 299 7.45 1.11 11.58
N TYR A 300 6.48 0.43 10.94
CA TYR A 300 6.37 -1.03 10.95
C TYR A 300 6.37 -1.68 9.56
N VAL A 301 6.40 -0.91 8.48
CA VAL A 301 6.33 -1.46 7.11
C VAL A 301 7.45 -2.44 6.81
N ASP A 302 8.65 -2.22 7.33
CA ASP A 302 9.82 -3.10 7.12
C ASP A 302 9.60 -4.51 7.70
N GLU A 303 8.74 -4.64 8.72
CA GLU A 303 8.38 -5.94 9.32
C GLU A 303 7.37 -6.71 8.49
N GLU A 304 6.47 -6.01 7.77
CA GLU A 304 5.34 -6.60 7.06
C GLU A 304 5.61 -6.78 5.55
N VAL A 305 6.41 -5.92 4.96
CA VAL A 305 6.59 -5.82 3.50
C VAL A 305 7.10 -7.11 2.86
N ILE A 306 8.00 -7.83 3.54
CA ILE A 306 8.54 -9.12 3.05
C ILE A 306 7.45 -10.19 3.11
N GLY A 307 6.63 -10.21 4.16
CA GLY A 307 5.51 -11.16 4.32
C GLY A 307 4.43 -10.99 3.26
N VAL A 308 4.29 -9.78 2.70
CA VAL A 308 3.38 -9.48 1.58
C VAL A 308 3.99 -9.85 0.23
N GLY A 309 5.29 -10.10 0.16
CA GLY A 309 5.98 -10.51 -1.06
C GLY A 309 6.77 -9.40 -1.75
N TYR A 310 6.99 -8.27 -1.09
CA TYR A 310 7.71 -7.11 -1.64
C TYR A 310 9.06 -6.91 -0.97
N PHE A 311 9.89 -6.05 -1.56
CA PHE A 311 11.14 -5.59 -0.96
C PHE A 311 10.89 -4.38 -0.06
N PRO A 312 11.59 -4.26 1.07
CA PRO A 312 11.66 -3.02 1.80
C PRO A 312 12.14 -1.89 0.90
N ALA A 313 11.66 -0.68 1.10
CA ALA A 313 12.29 0.49 0.50
C ALA A 313 13.67 0.70 1.13
N ASN A 314 14.59 1.36 0.40
CA ASN A 314 15.89 1.64 1.00
C ASN A 314 15.78 2.61 2.19
N GLU A 315 16.75 2.50 3.10
CA GLU A 315 16.78 3.27 4.34
C GLU A 315 16.66 4.79 4.07
N GLU A 316 17.35 5.29 3.04
CA GLU A 316 17.30 6.72 2.67
C GLU A 316 15.89 7.15 2.25
N ALA A 317 15.15 6.32 1.53
CA ALA A 317 13.78 6.63 1.10
C ALA A 317 12.79 6.60 2.28
N ILE A 318 12.93 5.62 3.17
CA ILE A 318 12.14 5.55 4.40
C ILE A 318 12.43 6.75 5.31
N GLU A 319 13.69 7.11 5.52
CA GLU A 319 14.09 8.26 6.34
C GLU A 319 13.60 9.60 5.75
N ARG A 320 13.60 9.73 4.42
CA ARG A 320 12.95 10.90 3.78
C ARG A 320 11.45 10.95 4.11
N GLY A 321 10.77 9.83 4.08
CA GLY A 321 9.36 9.73 4.44
C GLY A 321 9.10 10.11 5.90
N ARG A 322 9.87 9.58 6.84
CA ARG A 322 9.81 9.90 8.27
C ARG A 322 10.05 11.40 8.52
N THR A 323 11.09 11.95 7.91
CA THR A 323 11.40 13.40 7.98
C THR A 323 10.27 14.25 7.40
N ALA A 324 9.69 13.84 6.28
CA ALA A 324 8.57 14.56 5.66
C ALA A 324 7.32 14.53 6.55
N TRP A 325 7.05 13.39 7.21
CA TRP A 325 5.96 13.27 8.16
C TRP A 325 6.16 14.18 9.38
N LEU A 326 7.35 14.14 10.04
CA LEU A 326 7.70 15.01 11.16
C LEU A 326 7.51 16.48 10.80
N LYS A 327 8.05 16.90 9.66
CA LYS A 327 7.89 18.27 9.16
C LYS A 327 6.43 18.65 8.94
N ALA A 328 5.61 17.76 8.40
CA ALA A 328 4.18 17.99 8.19
C ALA A 328 3.41 18.15 9.50
N MET A 329 3.86 17.48 10.57
CA MET A 329 3.31 17.59 11.92
C MET A 329 3.92 18.73 12.75
N GLY A 330 4.85 19.52 12.19
CA GLY A 330 5.50 20.65 12.88
C GLY A 330 6.55 20.26 13.90
N MET A 331 7.16 19.10 13.75
CA MET A 331 8.20 18.54 14.62
C MET A 331 9.61 18.65 14.03
#